data_7d01c39b7003208e6c908a71d2a31c13
#
_entry.id   7d01c39b7003208e6c908a71d2a31c13
#
_cell.length_a   1.000
_cell.length_b   1.000
_cell.length_c   1.000
_cell.angle_alpha   90.00
_cell.angle_beta   90.00
_cell.angle_gamma   90.00
#
_symmetry.space_group_name_H-M   'P 1'
#
loop_
_entity.id
_entity.type
_entity.pdbx_description
1 polymer ?
#
loop_
_entity_poly.entity_id
_entity_poly.type
_entity_poly.pdbx_seq_one_letter_code
_entity_poly.pdbx_strand_id
1 'polypeptide(L)'
;MKAEKDKKTGKWLIQYRYTDWQGKRRKSTKRGFATKREAEEWLRNFLITQKADFDMKFEDFWKMYCADMETRLREHTMRTKKYIVELKILPYFGNKRVNDITAADIRQWQNELIKMGYSPTYLKTINNQLSAIFNYAVRYYDLKSNPCAKAGSMGKSKAEEMDFWTGEEFRKFIDSVMNKRLSYMAFMTLYWT
;
A
#
# COMPACT_ATOMS: atom_id res chain seq x y z
N MET A 1 4.86 19.85 -30.71
CA MET A 1 5.27 20.83 -29.70
C MET A 1 6.73 21.14 -29.99
N LYS A 2 7.14 22.41 -29.98
CA LYS A 2 8.51 22.81 -30.29
C LYS A 2 9.18 23.40 -29.07
N ALA A 3 10.48 23.15 -28.91
CA ALA A 3 11.26 23.78 -27.86
C ALA A 3 11.54 25.24 -28.22
N GLU A 4 11.42 26.13 -27.25
CA GLU A 4 11.63 27.58 -27.41
C GLU A 4 12.77 28.04 -26.53
N LYS A 5 13.43 29.13 -26.90
CA LYS A 5 14.52 29.70 -26.08
C LYS A 5 13.93 30.69 -25.07
N ASP A 6 14.20 30.50 -23.80
CA ASP A 6 13.77 31.42 -22.75
C ASP A 6 14.55 32.74 -22.86
N LYS A 7 13.84 33.84 -23.15
CA LYS A 7 14.44 35.17 -23.34
C LYS A 7 15.16 35.71 -22.07
N LYS A 8 14.78 35.21 -20.88
CA LYS A 8 15.36 35.69 -19.61
C LYS A 8 16.62 34.93 -19.22
N THR A 9 16.64 33.62 -19.45
CA THR A 9 17.74 32.75 -18.97
C THR A 9 18.65 32.27 -20.09
N GLY A 10 18.30 32.51 -21.36
CA GLY A 10 19.04 32.00 -22.52
C GLY A 10 19.00 30.48 -22.70
N LYS A 11 18.35 29.74 -21.78
CA LYS A 11 18.19 28.30 -21.82
C LYS A 11 16.95 27.88 -22.59
N TRP A 12 16.88 26.62 -23.00
CA TRP A 12 15.73 26.10 -23.72
C TRP A 12 14.63 25.66 -22.75
N LEU A 13 13.38 25.88 -23.18
CA LEU A 13 12.17 25.44 -22.48
C LEU A 13 11.26 24.70 -23.48
N ILE A 14 10.42 23.82 -22.93
CA ILE A 14 9.40 23.14 -23.73
C ILE A 14 8.06 23.19 -23.01
N GLN A 15 7.03 23.64 -23.75
CA GLN A 15 5.65 23.58 -23.29
C GLN A 15 5.01 22.31 -23.83
N TYR A 16 4.35 21.57 -22.96
CA TYR A 16 3.69 20.33 -23.34
C TYR A 16 2.31 20.22 -22.68
N ARG A 17 1.45 19.43 -23.30
CA ARG A 17 0.13 19.10 -22.81
C ARG A 17 0.10 17.62 -22.47
N TYR A 18 -0.52 17.29 -21.37
CA TYR A 18 -0.72 15.91 -20.93
C TYR A 18 -2.13 15.74 -20.39
N THR A 19 -2.60 14.51 -20.37
CA THR A 19 -3.85 14.13 -19.74
C THR A 19 -3.52 13.63 -18.34
N ASP A 20 -4.11 14.26 -17.31
CA ASP A 20 -3.94 13.76 -15.93
C ASP A 20 -4.73 12.47 -15.73
N TRP A 21 -4.56 11.86 -14.55
CA TRP A 21 -5.22 10.63 -14.17
C TRP A 21 -6.76 10.73 -14.14
N GLN A 22 -7.32 11.96 -14.04
CA GLN A 22 -8.75 12.23 -14.14
C GLN A 22 -9.25 12.38 -15.58
N GLY A 23 -8.40 12.17 -16.57
CA GLY A 23 -8.72 12.39 -17.98
C GLY A 23 -8.74 13.86 -18.41
N LYS A 24 -8.35 14.79 -17.52
CA LYS A 24 -8.32 16.22 -17.84
C LYS A 24 -7.02 16.61 -18.52
N ARG A 25 -7.13 17.38 -19.63
CA ARG A 25 -5.96 17.93 -20.33
C ARG A 25 -5.35 19.06 -19.52
N ARG A 26 -4.06 18.92 -19.19
CA ARG A 26 -3.26 19.94 -18.52
C ARG A 26 -2.13 20.44 -19.38
N LYS A 27 -1.69 21.67 -19.12
CA LYS A 27 -0.53 22.31 -19.77
C LYS A 27 0.56 22.51 -18.72
N SER A 28 1.79 22.14 -19.06
CA SER A 28 2.95 22.37 -18.21
C SER A 28 4.14 22.87 -19.03
N THR A 29 5.15 23.41 -18.35
CA THR A 29 6.37 23.94 -18.97
C THR A 29 7.58 23.46 -18.22
N LYS A 30 8.49 22.76 -18.90
CA LYS A 30 9.79 22.39 -18.37
C LYS A 30 10.85 23.34 -18.92
N ARG A 31 11.70 23.86 -18.04
CA ARG A 31 12.75 24.86 -18.36
C ARG A 31 14.12 24.35 -17.97
N GLY A 32 15.17 25.00 -18.49
CA GLY A 32 16.52 24.81 -18.01
C GLY A 32 17.39 23.88 -18.87
N PHE A 33 16.94 23.48 -20.05
CA PHE A 33 17.73 22.66 -20.97
C PHE A 33 18.87 23.45 -21.60
N ALA A 34 20.04 22.83 -21.78
CA ALA A 34 21.20 23.45 -22.40
C ALA A 34 20.99 23.57 -23.92
N THR A 35 20.34 22.59 -24.56
CA THR A 35 20.14 22.54 -26.02
C THR A 35 18.68 22.28 -26.37
N LYS A 36 18.31 22.66 -27.60
CA LYS A 36 16.99 22.36 -28.19
C LYS A 36 16.76 20.84 -28.27
N ARG A 37 17.80 20.09 -28.67
CA ARG A 37 17.75 18.64 -28.83
C ARG A 37 17.46 17.96 -27.50
N GLU A 38 18.10 18.38 -26.42
CA GLU A 38 17.87 17.87 -25.07
C GLU A 38 16.42 18.10 -24.62
N ALA A 39 15.85 19.28 -24.88
CA ALA A 39 14.45 19.57 -24.55
C ALA A 39 13.48 18.69 -25.34
N GLU A 40 13.72 18.48 -26.64
CA GLU A 40 12.87 17.64 -27.48
C GLU A 40 13.02 16.14 -27.15
N GLU A 41 14.21 15.68 -26.79
CA GLU A 41 14.46 14.32 -26.34
C GLU A 41 13.79 14.04 -24.98
N TRP A 42 13.90 15.00 -24.06
CA TRP A 42 13.17 14.94 -22.80
C TRP A 42 11.66 14.83 -23.03
N LEU A 43 11.08 15.64 -23.92
CA LEU A 43 9.64 15.56 -24.22
C LEU A 43 9.25 14.20 -24.80
N ARG A 44 10.08 13.65 -25.70
CA ARG A 44 9.83 12.33 -26.31
C ARG A 44 9.81 11.25 -25.24
N ASN A 45 10.81 11.25 -24.38
CA ASN A 45 10.91 10.32 -23.24
C ASN A 45 9.75 10.52 -22.26
N PHE A 46 9.40 11.77 -21.96
CA PHE A 46 8.26 12.10 -21.11
C PHE A 46 6.94 11.55 -21.68
N LEU A 47 6.67 11.75 -22.98
CA LEU A 47 5.43 11.24 -23.61
C LEU A 47 5.38 9.70 -23.69
N ILE A 48 6.53 9.04 -23.81
CA ILE A 48 6.64 7.58 -23.73
C ILE A 48 6.37 7.11 -22.28
N THR A 49 6.95 7.81 -21.32
CA THR A 49 6.81 7.47 -19.89
C THR A 49 5.42 7.82 -19.35
N GLN A 50 4.77 8.88 -19.92
CA GLN A 50 3.42 9.32 -19.48
C GLN A 50 2.32 8.28 -19.74
N LYS A 51 2.48 7.42 -20.74
CA LYS A 51 1.59 6.24 -20.87
C LYS A 51 1.72 5.27 -19.69
N ALA A 52 2.75 5.46 -18.85
CA ALA A 52 3.08 4.63 -17.68
C ALA A 52 3.17 5.43 -16.37
N ASP A 53 2.90 6.74 -16.36
CA ASP A 53 2.98 7.53 -15.12
C ASP A 53 1.64 7.52 -14.39
N PHE A 54 1.55 6.61 -13.46
CA PHE A 54 0.52 6.50 -12.44
C PHE A 54 0.74 7.61 -11.37
N ASP A 55 0.52 8.88 -11.81
CA ASP A 55 0.80 10.08 -11.02
C ASP A 55 -0.42 10.48 -10.18
N MET A 56 -0.85 9.61 -9.27
CA MET A 56 -1.92 9.92 -8.32
C MET A 56 -1.47 9.74 -6.88
N LYS A 57 -2.15 10.41 -5.94
CA LYS A 57 -1.94 10.20 -4.52
C LYS A 57 -2.35 8.79 -4.12
N PHE A 58 -1.64 8.23 -3.15
CA PHE A 58 -1.94 6.90 -2.63
C PHE A 58 -3.35 6.80 -2.03
N GLU A 59 -3.85 7.87 -1.40
CA GLU A 59 -5.23 7.93 -0.90
C GLU A 59 -6.28 7.80 -2.01
N ASP A 60 -6.09 8.48 -3.15
CA ASP A 60 -7.03 8.40 -4.26
C ASP A 60 -6.96 7.03 -4.95
N PHE A 61 -5.75 6.46 -5.04
CA PHE A 61 -5.57 5.10 -5.51
C PHE A 61 -6.22 4.07 -4.59
N TRP A 62 -6.14 4.27 -3.29
CA TRP A 62 -6.82 3.44 -2.31
C TRP A 62 -8.35 3.43 -2.52
N LYS A 63 -8.95 4.58 -2.79
CA LYS A 63 -10.40 4.67 -3.10
C LYS A 63 -10.76 3.85 -4.34
N MET A 64 -9.94 3.94 -5.42
CA MET A 64 -10.15 3.14 -6.63
C MET A 64 -9.98 1.65 -6.37
N TYR A 65 -8.94 1.27 -5.63
CA TYR A 65 -8.72 -0.11 -5.21
C TYR A 65 -9.91 -0.67 -4.42
N CYS A 66 -10.47 0.11 -3.48
CA CYS A 66 -11.64 -0.30 -2.72
C CYS A 66 -12.84 -0.54 -3.61
N ALA A 67 -13.15 0.38 -4.53
CA ALA A 67 -14.29 0.26 -5.44
C ALA A 67 -14.24 -1.01 -6.31
N ASP A 68 -13.05 -1.40 -6.79
CA ASP A 68 -12.89 -2.65 -7.55
C ASP A 68 -12.94 -3.90 -6.64
N MET A 69 -12.29 -3.84 -5.48
CA MET A 69 -12.17 -5.00 -4.59
C MET A 69 -13.45 -5.31 -3.81
N GLU A 70 -14.35 -4.35 -3.59
CA GLU A 70 -15.64 -4.57 -2.93
C GLU A 70 -16.51 -5.61 -3.66
N THR A 71 -16.41 -5.69 -4.98
CA THR A 71 -17.12 -6.68 -5.79
C THR A 71 -16.48 -8.07 -5.77
N ARG A 72 -15.21 -8.19 -5.35
CA ARG A 72 -14.38 -9.41 -5.45
C ARG A 72 -14.09 -10.05 -4.10
N LEU A 73 -14.08 -9.27 -3.02
CA LEU A 73 -13.75 -9.74 -1.69
C LEU A 73 -15.01 -9.88 -0.83
N ARG A 74 -14.98 -10.84 0.09
CA ARG A 74 -16.01 -10.96 1.11
C ARG A 74 -16.03 -9.70 1.98
N GLU A 75 -17.20 -9.26 2.40
CA GLU A 75 -17.40 -8.06 3.22
C GLU A 75 -16.49 -8.00 4.44
N HIS A 76 -16.41 -9.09 5.21
CA HIS A 76 -15.53 -9.16 6.38
C HIS A 76 -14.04 -8.93 6.02
N THR A 77 -13.56 -9.51 4.92
CA THR A 77 -12.18 -9.33 4.44
C THR A 77 -11.93 -7.88 4.06
N MET A 78 -12.89 -7.27 3.37
CA MET A 78 -12.77 -5.88 2.96
C MET A 78 -12.80 -4.92 4.15
N ARG A 79 -13.65 -5.18 5.15
CA ARG A 79 -13.72 -4.40 6.40
C ARG A 79 -12.39 -4.45 7.16
N THR A 80 -11.82 -5.64 7.33
CA THR A 80 -10.50 -5.79 7.99
C THR A 80 -9.39 -5.08 7.22
N LYS A 81 -9.41 -5.18 5.89
CA LYS A 81 -8.45 -4.49 5.03
C LYS A 81 -8.57 -2.97 5.16
N LYS A 82 -9.80 -2.41 5.09
CA LYS A 82 -10.06 -0.98 5.28
C LYS A 82 -9.51 -0.50 6.62
N TYR A 83 -9.84 -1.20 7.70
CA TYR A 83 -9.37 -0.88 9.04
C TYR A 83 -7.84 -0.79 9.13
N ILE A 84 -7.13 -1.78 8.61
CA ILE A 84 -5.65 -1.79 8.63
C ILE A 84 -5.08 -0.66 7.79
N VAL A 85 -5.58 -0.46 6.57
CA VAL A 85 -5.04 0.54 5.64
C VAL A 85 -5.29 1.95 6.15
N GLU A 86 -6.50 2.25 6.61
CA GLU A 86 -6.88 3.58 7.11
C GLU A 86 -6.11 3.98 8.37
N LEU A 87 -5.87 3.03 9.29
CA LEU A 87 -5.17 3.32 10.54
C LEU A 87 -3.64 3.24 10.47
N LYS A 88 -3.07 2.43 9.58
CA LYS A 88 -1.64 2.12 9.60
C LYS A 88 -0.88 2.51 8.34
N ILE A 89 -1.56 2.70 7.21
CA ILE A 89 -0.93 2.94 5.91
C ILE A 89 -1.23 4.36 5.41
N LEU A 90 -2.51 4.75 5.37
CA LEU A 90 -2.91 6.07 4.86
C LEU A 90 -2.31 7.26 5.63
N PRO A 91 -2.18 7.24 6.97
CA PRO A 91 -1.56 8.35 7.69
C PRO A 91 -0.13 8.64 7.23
N TYR A 92 0.57 7.61 6.72
CA TYR A 92 1.96 7.70 6.30
C TYR A 92 2.11 7.96 4.80
N PHE A 93 1.36 7.24 3.97
CA PHE A 93 1.50 7.27 2.52
C PHE A 93 0.40 8.03 1.78
N GLY A 94 -0.74 8.34 2.41
CA GLY A 94 -1.92 8.87 1.75
C GLY A 94 -1.66 10.10 0.88
N ASN A 95 -0.86 11.04 1.36
CA ASN A 95 -0.49 12.25 0.63
C ASN A 95 0.65 12.10 -0.36
N LYS A 96 1.39 10.98 -0.34
CA LYS A 96 2.48 10.70 -1.28
C LYS A 96 1.91 10.20 -2.61
N ARG A 97 2.58 10.52 -3.70
CA ARG A 97 2.25 9.93 -5.00
C ARG A 97 2.70 8.48 -5.05
N VAL A 98 1.90 7.61 -5.65
CA VAL A 98 2.20 6.18 -5.71
C VAL A 98 3.57 5.91 -6.34
N ASN A 99 3.94 6.65 -7.39
CA ASN A 99 5.24 6.53 -8.07
C ASN A 99 6.43 7.01 -7.22
N ASP A 100 6.21 7.93 -6.29
CA ASP A 100 7.26 8.52 -5.46
C ASP A 100 7.56 7.70 -4.20
N ILE A 101 6.72 6.69 -3.91
CA ILE A 101 6.94 5.82 -2.75
C ILE A 101 8.08 4.85 -3.05
N THR A 102 9.18 5.05 -2.33
CA THR A 102 10.40 4.26 -2.49
C THR A 102 10.49 3.11 -1.49
N ALA A 103 11.38 2.15 -1.76
CA ALA A 103 11.69 1.11 -0.79
C ALA A 103 12.27 1.67 0.52
N ALA A 104 12.96 2.81 0.48
CA ALA A 104 13.46 3.50 1.66
C ALA A 104 12.33 4.05 2.53
N ASP A 105 11.30 4.67 1.92
CA ASP A 105 10.11 5.13 2.64
C ASP A 105 9.40 3.97 3.35
N ILE A 106 9.27 2.82 2.66
CA ILE A 106 8.65 1.63 3.24
C ILE A 106 9.46 1.10 4.41
N ARG A 107 10.79 1.03 4.30
CA ARG A 107 11.66 0.61 5.41
C ARG A 107 11.55 1.53 6.61
N GLN A 108 11.47 2.84 6.41
CA GLN A 108 11.29 3.80 7.49
C GLN A 108 9.94 3.58 8.19
N TRP A 109 8.85 3.46 7.43
CA TRP A 109 7.53 3.13 7.95
C TRP A 109 7.48 1.80 8.71
N GLN A 110 8.13 0.74 8.18
CA GLN A 110 8.26 -0.54 8.87
C GLN A 110 8.95 -0.39 10.22
N ASN A 111 10.06 0.37 10.27
CA ASN A 111 10.80 0.60 11.50
C ASN A 111 9.96 1.34 12.57
N GLU A 112 9.13 2.29 12.15
CA GLU A 112 8.21 2.98 13.06
C GLU A 112 7.16 2.03 13.64
N LEU A 113 6.55 1.18 12.81
CA LEU A 113 5.59 0.18 13.27
C LEU A 113 6.21 -0.86 14.21
N ILE A 114 7.44 -1.29 13.94
CA ILE A 114 8.17 -2.22 14.82
C ILE A 114 8.41 -1.58 16.19
N LYS A 115 8.79 -0.30 16.25
CA LYS A 115 8.99 0.44 17.51
C LYS A 115 7.70 0.57 18.34
N MET A 116 6.53 0.51 17.70
CA MET A 116 5.23 0.54 18.40
C MET A 116 4.91 -0.77 19.13
N GLY A 117 5.74 -1.81 19.03
CA GLY A 117 5.61 -3.06 19.79
C GLY A 117 4.49 -4.00 19.33
N TYR A 118 4.02 -3.89 18.08
CA TYR A 118 3.02 -4.82 17.53
C TYR A 118 3.59 -6.24 17.42
N SER A 119 2.71 -7.25 17.53
CA SER A 119 3.11 -8.64 17.38
C SER A 119 3.71 -8.91 15.97
N PRO A 120 4.69 -9.81 15.86
CA PRO A 120 5.34 -10.11 14.59
C PRO A 120 4.38 -10.56 13.49
N THR A 121 3.33 -11.30 13.83
CA THR A 121 2.29 -11.76 12.90
C THR A 121 1.40 -10.62 12.43
N TYR A 122 1.08 -9.67 13.31
CA TYR A 122 0.31 -8.49 12.95
C TYR A 122 1.11 -7.54 12.04
N LEU A 123 2.40 -7.32 12.35
CA LEU A 123 3.31 -6.56 11.47
C LEU A 123 3.37 -7.16 10.06
N LYS A 124 3.46 -8.50 9.97
CA LYS A 124 3.42 -9.22 8.69
C LYS A 124 2.11 -8.97 7.94
N THR A 125 0.99 -9.00 8.66
CA THR A 125 -0.33 -8.74 8.08
C THR A 125 -0.43 -7.34 7.51
N ILE A 126 0.01 -6.31 8.26
CA ILE A 126 0.02 -4.91 7.79
C ILE A 126 0.87 -4.77 6.52
N ASN A 127 2.08 -5.35 6.54
CA ASN A 127 2.98 -5.33 5.38
C ASN A 127 2.37 -5.98 4.14
N ASN A 128 1.68 -7.11 4.33
CA ASN A 128 1.01 -7.82 3.24
C ASN A 128 -0.13 -6.99 2.62
N GLN A 129 -0.86 -6.18 3.41
CA GLN A 129 -1.89 -5.30 2.87
C GLN A 129 -1.30 -4.24 1.94
N LEU A 130 -0.21 -3.59 2.35
CA LEU A 130 0.48 -2.60 1.51
C LEU A 130 1.04 -3.25 0.24
N SER A 131 1.70 -4.40 0.38
CA SER A 131 2.25 -5.14 -0.76
C SER A 131 1.18 -5.58 -1.76
N ALA A 132 -0.01 -5.99 -1.28
CA ALA A 132 -1.13 -6.36 -2.14
C ALA A 132 -1.66 -5.17 -2.97
N ILE A 133 -1.71 -3.97 -2.37
CA ILE A 133 -2.12 -2.75 -3.06
C ILE A 133 -1.09 -2.38 -4.16
N PHE A 134 0.21 -2.46 -3.86
CA PHE A 134 1.24 -2.21 -4.88
C PHE A 134 1.29 -3.29 -5.97
N ASN A 135 1.04 -4.56 -5.64
CA ASN A 135 0.92 -5.62 -6.65
C ASN A 135 -0.27 -5.37 -7.59
N TYR A 136 -1.36 -4.84 -7.06
CA TYR A 136 -2.51 -4.44 -7.87
C TYR A 136 -2.15 -3.27 -8.80
N ALA A 137 -1.39 -2.27 -8.31
CA ALA A 137 -0.87 -1.17 -9.12
C ALA A 137 0.05 -1.66 -10.25
N VAL A 138 0.95 -2.60 -9.96
CA VAL A 138 1.83 -3.22 -10.97
C VAL A 138 1.02 -3.96 -12.04
N ARG A 139 -0.01 -4.71 -11.63
CA ARG A 139 -0.79 -5.56 -12.53
C ARG A 139 -1.73 -4.78 -13.45
N TYR A 140 -2.36 -3.72 -12.94
CA TYR A 140 -3.47 -3.06 -13.64
C TYR A 140 -3.20 -1.60 -14.01
N TYR A 141 -2.15 -0.98 -13.47
CA TYR A 141 -1.87 0.44 -13.65
C TYR A 141 -0.43 0.74 -14.07
N ASP A 142 0.25 -0.25 -14.63
CA ASP A 142 1.59 -0.13 -15.21
C ASP A 142 2.66 0.44 -14.25
N LEU A 143 2.48 0.29 -12.93
CA LEU A 143 3.55 0.60 -11.98
C LEU A 143 4.74 -0.33 -12.27
N LYS A 144 5.93 0.22 -12.45
CA LYS A 144 7.13 -0.53 -12.91
C LYS A 144 7.51 -1.70 -12.01
N SER A 145 7.37 -1.55 -10.69
CA SER A 145 7.68 -2.61 -9.72
C SER A 145 7.03 -2.32 -8.37
N ASN A 146 6.81 -3.37 -7.59
CA ASN A 146 6.32 -3.23 -6.22
C ASN A 146 7.47 -2.81 -5.29
N PRO A 147 7.46 -1.60 -4.70
CA PRO A 147 8.52 -1.15 -3.81
C PRO A 147 8.60 -1.96 -2.50
N CYS A 148 7.52 -2.62 -2.08
CA CYS A 148 7.54 -3.52 -0.92
C CYS A 148 8.40 -4.75 -1.16
N ALA A 149 8.46 -5.26 -2.38
CA ALA A 149 9.30 -6.41 -2.71
C ALA A 149 10.79 -6.09 -2.50
N LYS A 150 11.21 -4.87 -2.87
CA LYS A 150 12.58 -4.39 -2.67
C LYS A 150 12.87 -4.03 -1.22
N ALA A 151 11.90 -3.48 -0.49
CA ALA A 151 12.04 -3.15 0.92
C ALA A 151 12.17 -4.40 1.81
N GLY A 152 11.61 -5.53 1.36
CA GLY A 152 11.50 -6.74 2.16
C GLY A 152 10.29 -6.70 3.11
N SER A 153 10.06 -7.82 3.78
CA SER A 153 8.94 -7.98 4.69
C SER A 153 9.34 -7.64 6.12
N MET A 154 8.37 -7.23 6.93
CA MET A 154 8.50 -7.14 8.39
C MET A 154 7.67 -8.24 9.08
N GLY A 155 8.09 -8.62 10.28
CA GLY A 155 7.39 -9.62 11.09
C GLY A 155 7.62 -11.08 10.64
N LYS A 156 6.89 -12.00 11.25
CA LYS A 156 6.97 -13.44 11.01
C LYS A 156 5.64 -14.00 10.50
N SER A 157 5.69 -15.03 9.66
CA SER A 157 4.48 -15.68 9.12
C SER A 157 3.87 -16.68 10.08
N LYS A 158 4.69 -17.32 10.92
CA LYS A 158 4.22 -18.28 11.93
C LYS A 158 4.01 -17.55 13.25
N ALA A 159 2.86 -17.75 13.87
CA ALA A 159 2.67 -17.49 15.28
C ALA A 159 3.63 -18.40 16.08
N GLU A 160 3.94 -18.03 17.31
CA GLU A 160 4.48 -18.98 18.27
C GLU A 160 3.49 -20.15 18.38
N GLU A 161 3.98 -21.33 18.75
CA GLU A 161 3.10 -22.50 18.94
C GLU A 161 1.92 -22.07 19.82
N MET A 162 0.72 -22.42 19.38
CA MET A 162 -0.46 -22.13 20.19
C MET A 162 -0.37 -22.98 21.45
N ASP A 163 -0.44 -22.32 22.60
CA ASP A 163 -0.62 -23.01 23.86
C ASP A 163 -1.93 -23.81 23.78
N PHE A 164 -1.85 -25.06 24.16
CA PHE A 164 -3.02 -25.92 24.33
C PHE A 164 -3.10 -26.40 25.79
N TRP A 165 -4.29 -26.52 26.26
CA TRP A 165 -4.48 -27.03 27.60
C TRP A 165 -4.37 -28.55 27.59
N THR A 166 -3.61 -29.06 28.55
CA THR A 166 -3.62 -30.49 28.85
C THR A 166 -4.98 -30.91 29.40
N GLY A 167 -5.30 -32.19 29.35
CA GLY A 167 -6.55 -32.71 29.93
C GLY A 167 -6.73 -32.37 31.41
N GLU A 168 -5.63 -32.28 32.16
CA GLU A 168 -5.67 -31.91 33.59
C GLU A 168 -5.95 -30.42 33.79
N GLU A 169 -5.32 -29.57 32.99
CA GLU A 169 -5.55 -28.12 32.99
C GLU A 169 -6.99 -27.80 32.59
N PHE A 170 -7.50 -28.46 31.53
CA PHE A 170 -8.88 -28.31 31.14
C PHE A 170 -9.87 -28.70 32.24
N ARG A 171 -9.65 -29.82 32.94
CA ARG A 171 -10.51 -30.21 34.08
C ARG A 171 -10.55 -29.14 35.18
N LYS A 172 -9.40 -28.62 35.58
CA LYS A 172 -9.33 -27.52 36.56
C LYS A 172 -10.08 -26.28 36.10
N PHE A 173 -9.93 -25.94 34.83
CA PHE A 173 -10.64 -24.80 34.22
C PHE A 173 -12.14 -25.03 34.21
N ILE A 174 -12.62 -26.19 33.73
CA ILE A 174 -14.05 -26.47 33.60
C ILE A 174 -14.77 -26.48 34.92
N ASP A 175 -14.10 -26.96 35.98
CA ASP A 175 -14.61 -26.90 37.34
C ASP A 175 -14.82 -25.46 37.82
N SER A 176 -13.95 -24.54 37.43
CA SER A 176 -14.06 -23.12 37.79
C SER A 176 -15.24 -22.40 37.15
N VAL A 177 -15.77 -22.93 36.06
CA VAL A 177 -16.90 -22.33 35.29
C VAL A 177 -18.20 -23.12 35.42
N MET A 178 -18.26 -24.15 36.25
CA MET A 178 -19.45 -24.97 36.44
C MET A 178 -20.71 -24.17 36.84
N ASN A 179 -20.53 -23.09 37.58
CA ASN A 179 -21.60 -22.17 37.99
C ASN A 179 -22.15 -21.32 36.85
N LYS A 180 -21.46 -21.27 35.69
CA LYS A 180 -21.84 -20.51 34.48
C LYS A 180 -22.33 -21.48 33.40
N ARG A 181 -23.57 -21.92 33.50
CA ARG A 181 -24.15 -23.00 32.70
C ARG A 181 -23.86 -22.87 31.17
N LEU A 182 -24.03 -21.69 30.59
CA LEU A 182 -23.78 -21.46 29.14
C LEU A 182 -22.30 -21.60 28.81
N SER A 183 -21.42 -21.02 29.60
CA SER A 183 -19.96 -21.11 29.43
C SER A 183 -19.48 -22.55 29.56
N TYR A 184 -19.95 -23.26 30.62
CA TYR A 184 -19.65 -24.67 30.83
C TYR A 184 -20.02 -25.51 29.58
N MET A 185 -21.27 -25.41 29.09
CA MET A 185 -21.74 -26.16 27.94
C MET A 185 -20.93 -25.83 26.68
N ALA A 186 -20.63 -24.55 26.46
CA ALA A 186 -19.83 -24.12 25.33
C ALA A 186 -18.41 -24.71 25.36
N PHE A 187 -17.72 -24.61 26.49
CA PHE A 187 -16.35 -25.14 26.60
C PHE A 187 -16.31 -26.66 26.53
N MET A 188 -17.28 -27.34 27.11
CA MET A 188 -17.39 -28.81 27.00
C MET A 188 -17.62 -29.23 25.54
N THR A 189 -18.49 -28.54 24.82
CA THR A 189 -18.72 -28.84 23.39
C THR A 189 -17.46 -28.64 22.58
N LEU A 190 -16.75 -27.49 22.75
CA LEU A 190 -15.50 -27.19 22.06
C LEU A 190 -14.35 -28.14 22.34
N TYR A 191 -14.34 -28.74 23.55
CA TYR A 191 -13.29 -29.69 23.92
C TYR A 191 -13.48 -31.07 23.27
N TRP A 192 -14.75 -31.48 23.08
CA TRP A 192 -15.10 -32.82 22.54
C TRP A 192 -15.39 -32.84 21.05
N THR A 193 -15.39 -31.69 20.33
CA THR A 193 -15.54 -31.58 18.87
C THR A 193 -14.25 -31.20 18.17
#